data_1fa3295a2b894cb9130df4128c14e4ef
#
_entry.id   1fa3295a2b894cb9130df4128c14e4ef
#
_cell.length_a   1.000
_cell.length_b   1.000
_cell.length_c   1.000
_cell.angle_alpha   90.00
_cell.angle_beta   90.00
_cell.angle_gamma   90.00
#
_symmetry.space_group_name_H-M   'P 1'
#
loop_
_entity.id
_entity.type
_entity.pdbx_description
1 polymer ?
#
loop_
_entity_poly.entity_id
_entity_poly.type
_entity_poly.pdbx_seq_one_letter_code
_entity_poly.pdbx_strand_id
1 'polypeptide(L)'
;VTVSETGILKHSSAEGVFLGSALFMEEHNIHRFLGIPKGVTPILLPSHRRSLGGIQVELDGMLVWTVVDQTYMAIFEVKGTEKKTPDWSGGFAYHQVKNTALTIQGRLGDLAFNTTIIPVYFRNEWNKRSNIWTARLDRFEPFISAESTPKIVSSLDILNLPR
;
A
#
# COMPACT_ATOMS: atom_id res chain seq x y z
N VAL A 1 -10.42 18.29 -10.50
CA VAL A 1 -10.43 16.96 -11.14
C VAL A 1 -10.78 15.94 -10.09
N THR A 2 -11.84 15.20 -10.31
CA THR A 2 -12.22 14.09 -9.44
C THR A 2 -11.52 12.80 -9.87
N VAL A 3 -11.45 11.82 -8.97
CA VAL A 3 -10.89 10.50 -9.29
C VAL A 3 -11.62 9.87 -10.48
N SER A 4 -12.93 10.08 -10.58
CA SER A 4 -13.74 9.60 -11.70
C SER A 4 -13.40 10.29 -13.04
N GLU A 5 -13.00 11.54 -13.02
CA GLU A 5 -12.60 12.28 -14.22
C GLU A 5 -11.25 11.83 -14.77
N THR A 6 -10.38 11.31 -13.94
CA THR A 6 -9.09 10.79 -14.40
C THR A 6 -9.22 9.47 -15.18
N GLY A 7 -10.38 8.82 -15.12
CA GLY A 7 -10.61 7.51 -15.73
C GLY A 7 -9.90 6.36 -15.04
N ILE A 8 -9.16 6.62 -13.97
CA ILE A 8 -8.38 5.62 -13.25
C ILE A 8 -9.28 4.53 -12.67
N LEU A 9 -10.47 4.91 -12.20
CA LEU A 9 -11.43 3.97 -11.63
C LEU A 9 -12.37 3.34 -12.65
N LYS A 10 -12.34 3.78 -13.91
CA LYS A 10 -13.25 3.26 -14.97
C LYS A 10 -13.09 1.75 -15.22
N HIS A 11 -11.96 1.20 -14.94
CA HIS A 11 -11.64 -0.21 -15.14
C HIS A 11 -11.40 -0.95 -13.83
N SER A 12 -11.80 -0.35 -12.73
CA SER A 12 -11.92 -0.84 -11.35
C SER A 12 -11.17 -2.12 -11.01
N SER A 13 -9.87 -2.13 -11.27
CA SER A 13 -8.97 -3.08 -10.62
C SER A 13 -8.63 -2.59 -9.22
N ALA A 14 -8.23 -3.47 -8.34
CA ALA A 14 -7.78 -3.11 -7.00
C ALA A 14 -6.64 -2.09 -7.05
N GLU A 15 -5.73 -2.25 -7.99
CA GLU A 15 -4.60 -1.35 -8.22
C GLU A 15 -5.05 0.03 -8.71
N GLY A 16 -6.11 0.09 -9.53
CA GLY A 16 -6.70 1.35 -9.96
C GLY A 16 -7.30 2.14 -8.81
N VAL A 17 -7.99 1.47 -7.89
CA VAL A 17 -8.53 2.11 -6.67
C VAL A 17 -7.39 2.61 -5.78
N PHE A 18 -6.33 1.82 -5.61
CA PHE A 18 -5.15 2.24 -4.87
C PHE A 18 -4.51 3.49 -5.49
N LEU A 19 -4.27 3.47 -6.79
CA LEU A 19 -3.65 4.58 -7.51
C LEU A 19 -4.50 5.85 -7.40
N GLY A 20 -5.81 5.72 -7.56
CA GLY A 20 -6.74 6.84 -7.40
C GLY A 20 -6.71 7.41 -5.98
N SER A 21 -6.68 6.55 -4.97
CA SER A 21 -6.55 6.97 -3.57
C SER A 21 -5.23 7.67 -3.29
N ALA A 22 -4.14 7.17 -3.86
CA ALA A 22 -2.81 7.74 -3.68
C ALA A 22 -2.67 9.14 -4.29
N LEU A 23 -3.33 9.40 -5.42
CA LEU A 23 -3.36 10.74 -6.03
C LEU A 23 -4.07 11.79 -5.14
N PHE A 24 -4.97 11.33 -4.27
CA PHE A 24 -5.73 12.17 -3.35
C PHE A 24 -5.40 11.85 -1.89
N MET A 25 -4.13 11.63 -1.62
CA MET A 25 -3.64 11.17 -0.32
C MET A 25 -4.02 12.09 0.85
N GLU A 26 -4.02 13.40 0.64
CA GLU A 26 -4.39 14.36 1.68
C GLU A 26 -5.89 14.29 1.99
N GLU A 27 -6.73 14.23 0.95
CA GLU A 27 -8.19 14.11 1.09
C GLU A 27 -8.61 12.83 1.83
N HIS A 28 -7.85 11.74 1.62
CA HIS A 28 -8.09 10.45 2.25
C HIS A 28 -7.34 10.23 3.56
N ASN A 29 -6.64 11.25 4.06
CA ASN A 29 -5.81 11.16 5.27
C ASN A 29 -4.67 10.15 5.20
N ILE A 30 -4.27 9.72 4.01
CA ILE A 30 -3.19 8.74 3.84
C ILE A 30 -1.85 9.32 4.28
N HIS A 31 -1.58 10.61 4.00
CA HIS A 31 -0.38 11.30 4.49
C HIS A 31 -0.24 11.16 6.01
N ARG A 32 -1.29 11.51 6.74
CA ARG A 32 -1.31 11.43 8.20
C ARG A 32 -1.14 10.00 8.70
N PHE A 33 -1.81 9.06 8.06
CA PHE A 33 -1.74 7.64 8.40
C PHE A 33 -0.30 7.08 8.26
N LEU A 34 0.41 7.48 7.21
CA LEU A 34 1.78 7.05 6.95
C LEU A 34 2.83 7.89 7.70
N GLY A 35 2.41 8.98 8.35
CA GLY A 35 3.34 9.88 9.03
C GLY A 35 4.14 10.77 8.07
N ILE A 36 3.63 11.03 6.88
CA ILE A 36 4.26 11.96 5.93
C ILE A 36 4.09 13.39 6.45
N PRO A 37 5.19 14.14 6.67
CA PRO A 37 5.09 15.49 7.17
C PRO A 37 4.38 16.42 6.20
N LYS A 38 3.70 17.41 6.73
CA LYS A 38 3.07 18.46 5.93
C LYS A 38 4.13 19.17 5.07
N GLY A 39 3.83 19.32 3.79
CA GLY A 39 4.74 19.94 2.83
C GLY A 39 5.73 18.97 2.16
N VAL A 40 5.78 17.73 2.60
CA VAL A 40 6.57 16.68 1.93
C VAL A 40 5.70 15.99 0.90
N THR A 41 6.19 15.94 -0.34
CA THR A 41 5.50 15.26 -1.45
C THR A 41 6.15 13.90 -1.69
N PRO A 42 5.44 12.79 -1.45
CA PRO A 42 5.98 11.47 -1.75
C PRO A 42 5.98 11.19 -3.24
N ILE A 43 6.88 10.32 -3.66
CA ILE A 43 6.93 9.78 -5.02
C ILE A 43 6.12 8.49 -5.04
N LEU A 44 5.14 8.41 -5.93
CA LEU A 44 4.37 7.20 -6.16
C LEU A 44 5.04 6.36 -7.25
N LEU A 45 5.39 5.14 -6.88
CA LEU A 45 5.81 4.11 -7.82
C LEU A 45 4.65 3.12 -7.99
N PRO A 46 4.09 3.02 -9.20
CA PRO A 46 2.96 2.14 -9.47
C PRO A 46 3.39 0.67 -9.49
N SER A 47 2.40 -0.20 -9.66
CA SER A 47 2.59 -1.65 -9.80
C SER A 47 3.75 -2.01 -10.73
N HIS A 48 4.63 -2.87 -10.26
CA HIS A 48 5.83 -3.20 -10.96
C HIS A 48 6.30 -4.62 -10.64
N ARG A 49 6.63 -5.37 -11.69
CA ARG A 49 7.34 -6.64 -11.56
C ARG A 49 8.81 -6.42 -11.85
N ARG A 50 9.68 -6.75 -10.90
CA ARG A 50 11.13 -6.75 -11.11
C ARG A 50 11.75 -8.04 -10.62
N SER A 51 12.76 -8.48 -11.35
CA SER A 51 13.70 -9.46 -10.85
C SER A 51 14.76 -8.72 -10.05
N LEU A 52 14.79 -8.95 -8.75
CA LEU A 52 15.83 -8.45 -7.87
C LEU A 52 16.74 -9.63 -7.50
N GLY A 53 17.88 -9.75 -8.20
CA GLY A 53 18.86 -10.80 -7.97
C GLY A 53 18.33 -12.23 -8.09
N GLY A 54 17.56 -12.50 -9.15
CA GLY A 54 16.99 -13.81 -9.42
C GLY A 54 15.69 -14.11 -8.68
N ILE A 55 15.22 -13.21 -7.80
CA ILE A 55 13.94 -13.32 -7.13
C ILE A 55 12.97 -12.34 -7.77
N GLN A 56 11.84 -12.83 -8.25
CA GLN A 56 10.77 -11.96 -8.73
C GLN A 56 10.06 -11.31 -7.53
N VAL A 57 10.08 -9.98 -7.52
CA VAL A 57 9.30 -9.17 -6.58
C VAL A 57 8.21 -8.47 -7.36
N GLU A 58 6.98 -8.71 -6.98
CA GLU A 58 5.82 -8.00 -7.48
C GLU A 58 5.44 -6.93 -6.45
N LEU A 59 5.53 -5.68 -6.86
CA LEU A 59 5.11 -4.53 -6.07
C LEU A 59 3.79 -4.02 -6.64
N ASP A 60 2.75 -4.01 -5.85
CA ASP A 60 1.46 -3.41 -6.26
C ASP A 60 1.52 -1.89 -6.20
N GLY A 61 2.30 -1.34 -5.31
CA GLY A 61 2.56 0.08 -5.22
C GLY A 61 3.56 0.41 -4.13
N MET A 62 4.19 1.57 -4.27
CA MET A 62 5.14 2.08 -3.29
C MET A 62 5.07 3.60 -3.23
N LEU A 63 5.15 4.14 -2.03
CA LEU A 63 5.36 5.57 -1.80
C LEU A 63 6.71 5.78 -1.14
N VAL A 64 7.48 6.70 -1.69
CA VAL A 64 8.82 7.02 -1.18
C VAL A 64 8.90 8.51 -0.88
N TRP A 65 9.38 8.84 0.31
CA TRP A 65 9.67 10.22 0.69
C TRP A 65 10.89 10.29 1.58
N THR A 66 11.47 11.47 1.65
CA THR A 66 12.67 11.73 2.43
C THR A 66 12.42 12.88 3.40
N VAL A 67 12.85 12.72 4.62
CA VAL A 67 12.85 13.77 5.64
C VAL A 67 14.26 13.86 6.19
N VAL A 68 14.94 14.99 5.93
CA VAL A 68 16.35 15.17 6.25
C VAL A 68 17.18 14.06 5.58
N ASP A 69 17.86 13.21 6.32
CA ASP A 69 18.68 12.11 5.81
C ASP A 69 17.97 10.75 5.86
N GLN A 70 16.71 10.72 6.27
CA GLN A 70 15.95 9.49 6.41
C GLN A 70 15.02 9.30 5.21
N THR A 71 15.09 8.14 4.59
CA THR A 71 14.18 7.70 3.53
C THR A 71 13.11 6.78 4.10
N TYR A 72 11.87 7.00 3.69
CA TYR A 72 10.73 6.17 4.05
C TYR A 72 10.14 5.52 2.80
N MET A 73 9.87 4.24 2.88
CA MET A 73 9.23 3.47 1.82
C MET A 73 7.98 2.79 2.34
N ALA A 74 6.81 3.29 1.97
CA ALA A 74 5.56 2.58 2.22
C ALA A 74 5.33 1.59 1.07
N ILE A 75 5.30 0.31 1.40
CA ILE A 75 5.15 -0.78 0.44
C ILE A 75 3.74 -1.33 0.56
N PHE A 76 3.02 -1.35 -0.54
CA PHE A 76 1.62 -1.75 -0.60
C PHE A 76 1.44 -3.10 -1.26
N GLU A 77 0.76 -3.99 -0.57
CA GLU A 77 0.09 -5.13 -1.17
C GLU A 77 -1.38 -4.75 -1.34
N VAL A 78 -1.89 -4.83 -2.56
CA VAL A 78 -3.24 -4.38 -2.90
C VAL A 78 -4.12 -5.57 -3.23
N LYS A 79 -5.25 -5.69 -2.56
CA LYS A 79 -6.27 -6.72 -2.83
C LYS A 79 -7.64 -6.09 -2.98
N GLY A 80 -8.35 -6.51 -4.01
CA GLY A 80 -9.74 -6.16 -4.22
C GLY A 80 -10.65 -7.35 -4.01
N THR A 81 -11.87 -7.09 -3.56
CA THR A 81 -12.92 -8.09 -3.52
C THR A 81 -14.12 -7.65 -4.30
N GLU A 82 -14.42 -8.36 -5.36
CA GLU A 82 -15.75 -8.40 -5.95
C GLU A 82 -16.62 -9.48 -5.29
N LYS A 83 -15.99 -10.42 -4.60
CA LYS A 83 -16.66 -11.53 -3.93
C LYS A 83 -16.61 -11.33 -2.43
N LYS A 84 -17.73 -11.54 -1.77
CA LYS A 84 -17.79 -11.75 -0.32
C LYS A 84 -17.02 -13.03 0.03
N THR A 85 -15.70 -12.98 0.00
CA THR A 85 -14.91 -14.02 0.62
C THR A 85 -14.76 -13.66 2.09
N PRO A 86 -15.20 -14.54 2.99
CA PRO A 86 -15.14 -14.27 4.43
C PRO A 86 -13.71 -14.18 4.96
N ASP A 87 -12.72 -14.54 4.15
CA ASP A 87 -11.36 -14.69 4.62
C ASP A 87 -10.51 -13.43 4.45
N TRP A 88 -10.95 -12.39 5.12
CA TRP A 88 -10.14 -11.21 5.39
C TRP A 88 -9.16 -11.42 6.56
N SER A 89 -9.06 -12.63 7.09
CA SER A 89 -8.06 -12.97 8.09
C SER A 89 -6.63 -12.72 7.58
N GLY A 90 -6.52 -12.49 6.27
CA GLY A 90 -5.34 -11.89 5.68
C GLY A 90 -4.12 -12.79 5.61
N GLY A 91 -4.23 -14.05 6.00
CA GLY A 91 -3.07 -14.92 6.17
C GLY A 91 -2.12 -14.91 4.99
N PHE A 92 -2.61 -15.20 3.80
CA PHE A 92 -1.77 -15.21 2.60
C PHE A 92 -1.30 -13.82 2.17
N ALA A 93 -2.21 -12.83 2.18
CA ALA A 93 -1.88 -11.47 1.80
C ALA A 93 -0.88 -10.83 2.77
N TYR A 94 -1.01 -11.10 4.07
CA TYR A 94 -0.06 -10.63 5.06
C TYR A 94 1.33 -11.23 4.87
N HIS A 95 1.41 -12.48 4.48
CA HIS A 95 2.69 -13.11 4.13
C HIS A 95 3.30 -12.50 2.86
N GLN A 96 2.49 -12.12 1.88
CA GLN A 96 2.98 -11.41 0.70
C GLN A 96 3.58 -10.05 1.06
N VAL A 97 2.90 -9.27 1.91
CA VAL A 97 3.44 -7.99 2.43
C VAL A 97 4.77 -8.22 3.13
N LYS A 98 4.84 -9.21 4.02
CA LYS A 98 6.06 -9.55 4.75
C LYS A 98 7.20 -9.93 3.80
N ASN A 99 6.96 -10.85 2.89
CA ASN A 99 7.98 -11.33 1.96
C ASN A 99 8.53 -10.22 1.08
N THR A 100 7.65 -9.35 0.57
CA THR A 100 8.07 -8.19 -0.21
C THR A 100 8.92 -7.23 0.62
N ALA A 101 8.50 -6.90 1.82
CA ALA A 101 9.24 -6.01 2.71
C ALA A 101 10.62 -6.56 3.07
N LEU A 102 10.72 -7.83 3.42
CA LEU A 102 12.00 -8.49 3.74
C LEU A 102 12.92 -8.57 2.53
N THR A 103 12.38 -8.81 1.34
CA THR A 103 13.18 -8.86 0.11
C THR A 103 13.77 -7.48 -0.20
N ILE A 104 13.00 -6.42 -0.08
CA ILE A 104 13.49 -5.06 -0.30
C ILE A 104 14.52 -4.68 0.75
N GLN A 105 14.25 -4.98 2.01
CA GLN A 105 15.18 -4.71 3.10
C GLN A 105 16.53 -5.42 2.88
N GLY A 106 16.51 -6.68 2.47
CA GLY A 106 17.72 -7.42 2.12
C GLY A 106 18.50 -6.83 0.94
N ARG A 107 17.79 -6.21 -0.01
CA ARG A 107 18.42 -5.56 -1.18
C ARG A 107 18.99 -4.20 -0.90
N LEU A 108 18.49 -3.49 0.09
CA LEU A 108 19.04 -2.21 0.50
C LEU A 108 20.44 -2.35 1.09
N GLY A 109 20.77 -3.50 1.70
CA GLY A 109 22.08 -3.72 2.30
C GLY A 109 22.41 -2.61 3.29
N ASP A 110 23.55 -1.95 3.08
CA ASP A 110 24.01 -0.85 3.94
C ASP A 110 23.10 0.38 3.89
N LEU A 111 22.34 0.56 2.80
CA LEU A 111 21.35 1.65 2.69
C LEU A 111 20.17 1.47 3.63
N ALA A 112 19.93 0.26 4.14
CA ALA A 112 18.85 -0.01 5.11
C ALA A 112 19.02 0.81 6.40
N PHE A 113 20.22 1.24 6.72
CA PHE A 113 20.54 2.11 7.85
C PHE A 113 19.72 3.42 7.83
N ASN A 114 19.57 4.05 6.65
CA ASN A 114 18.87 5.31 6.48
C ASN A 114 17.47 5.14 5.88
N THR A 115 16.95 3.92 5.85
CA THR A 115 15.68 3.63 5.20
C THR A 115 14.74 2.91 6.16
N THR A 116 13.54 3.44 6.29
CA THR A 116 12.45 2.82 7.05
C THR A 116 11.44 2.26 6.07
N ILE A 117 11.18 0.96 6.16
CA ILE A 117 10.15 0.28 5.37
C ILE A 117 8.86 0.23 6.19
N ILE A 118 7.78 0.71 5.59
CA ILE A 118 6.44 0.70 6.18
C ILE A 118 5.60 -0.28 5.37
N PRO A 119 5.36 -1.51 5.87
CA PRO A 119 4.51 -2.46 5.17
C PRO A 119 3.04 -2.08 5.34
N VAL A 120 2.30 -2.04 4.25
CA VAL A 120 0.88 -1.68 4.24
C VAL A 120 0.10 -2.66 3.38
N TYR A 121 -1.01 -3.13 3.92
CA TYR A 121 -2.01 -3.88 3.18
C TYR A 121 -3.17 -2.96 2.82
N PHE A 122 -3.43 -2.81 1.53
CA PHE A 122 -4.53 -2.02 0.99
C PHE A 122 -5.57 -2.97 0.43
N ARG A 123 -6.72 -3.02 1.07
CA ARG A 123 -7.85 -3.80 0.58
C ARG A 123 -9.01 -2.90 0.21
N ASN A 124 -9.69 -3.24 -0.88
CA ASN A 124 -10.87 -2.51 -1.29
C ASN A 124 -12.03 -3.45 -1.56
N GLU A 125 -13.23 -2.94 -1.38
CA GLU A 125 -14.47 -3.65 -1.58
C GLU A 125 -15.41 -2.81 -2.43
N TRP A 126 -15.97 -3.44 -3.45
CA TRP A 126 -16.97 -2.84 -4.31
C TRP A 126 -18.38 -3.14 -3.81
N ASN A 127 -19.14 -2.10 -3.54
CA ASN A 127 -20.55 -2.23 -3.20
C ASN A 127 -21.40 -1.96 -4.43
N LYS A 128 -22.02 -3.01 -4.98
CA LYS A 128 -22.84 -2.92 -6.18
C LYS A 128 -24.10 -2.04 -6.00
N ARG A 129 -24.66 -2.01 -4.80
CA ARG A 129 -25.90 -1.25 -4.53
C ARG A 129 -25.66 0.24 -4.53
N SER A 130 -24.61 0.70 -3.88
CA SER A 130 -24.28 2.11 -3.74
C SER A 130 -23.37 2.62 -4.85
N ASN A 131 -22.81 1.73 -5.68
CA ASN A 131 -21.80 2.06 -6.70
C ASN A 131 -20.57 2.77 -6.09
N ILE A 132 -20.14 2.34 -4.93
CA ILE A 132 -19.06 2.96 -4.15
C ILE A 132 -17.99 1.93 -3.82
N TRP A 133 -16.74 2.34 -3.93
CA TRP A 133 -15.61 1.62 -3.38
C TRP A 133 -15.35 2.08 -1.95
N THR A 134 -15.10 1.11 -1.08
CA THR A 134 -14.54 1.34 0.25
C THR A 134 -13.15 0.71 0.30
N ALA A 135 -12.24 1.33 0.99
CA ALA A 135 -10.89 0.82 1.14
C ALA A 135 -10.46 0.88 2.59
N ARG A 136 -9.62 -0.06 2.98
CA ARG A 136 -8.99 -0.07 4.28
C ARG A 136 -7.50 -0.32 4.12
N LEU A 137 -6.70 0.46 4.84
CA LEU A 137 -5.27 0.28 4.94
C LEU A 137 -4.94 -0.29 6.32
N ASP A 138 -4.17 -1.36 6.33
CA ASP A 138 -3.58 -1.91 7.55
C ASP A 138 -2.06 -1.71 7.49
N ARG A 139 -1.51 -0.99 8.46
CA ARG A 139 -0.08 -0.78 8.60
C ARG A 139 0.48 -1.80 9.59
N PHE A 140 1.56 -2.46 9.23
CA PHE A 140 2.21 -3.46 10.05
C PHE A 140 3.44 -2.93 10.77
N GLU A 141 3.79 -3.59 11.88
CA GLU A 141 5.12 -3.44 12.46
C GLU A 141 6.20 -3.85 11.45
N PRO A 142 7.38 -3.22 11.50
CA PRO A 142 8.50 -3.65 10.66
C PRO A 142 8.81 -5.14 10.86
N PHE A 143 9.01 -5.84 9.76
CA PHE A 143 9.41 -7.23 9.79
C PHE A 143 10.92 -7.33 9.99
N ILE A 144 11.34 -8.10 10.98
CA ILE A 144 12.76 -8.27 11.33
C ILE A 144 13.34 -9.52 10.66
N SER A 145 12.53 -10.57 10.54
CA SER A 145 12.94 -11.86 9.98
C SER A 145 11.78 -12.58 9.32
N ALA A 146 12.09 -13.68 8.64
CA ALA A 146 11.08 -14.53 7.99
C ALA A 146 10.09 -15.16 9.00
N GLU A 147 10.51 -15.32 10.25
CA GLU A 147 9.69 -15.87 11.34
C GLU A 147 8.80 -14.83 12.00
N SER A 148 8.96 -13.54 11.67
CA SER A 148 8.13 -12.47 12.23
C SER A 148 6.66 -12.71 11.90
N THR A 149 5.80 -12.63 12.92
CA THR A 149 4.35 -12.68 12.73
C THR A 149 3.84 -11.32 12.31
N PRO A 150 3.05 -11.22 11.23
CA PRO A 150 2.44 -9.95 10.83
C PRO A 150 1.57 -9.39 11.96
N LYS A 151 1.83 -8.16 12.38
CA LYS A 151 1.09 -7.47 13.43
C LYS A 151 0.67 -6.09 12.99
N ILE A 152 -0.63 -5.82 12.99
CA ILE A 152 -1.21 -4.54 12.63
C ILE A 152 -0.95 -3.53 13.75
N VAL A 153 -0.38 -2.38 13.39
CA VAL A 153 -0.12 -1.27 14.32
C VAL A 153 -1.25 -0.24 14.26
N SER A 154 -1.77 0.00 13.07
CA SER A 154 -2.84 0.97 12.84
C SER A 154 -3.60 0.65 11.56
N SER A 155 -4.83 1.14 11.49
CA SER A 155 -5.70 0.97 10.33
C SER A 155 -6.38 2.29 9.97
N LEU A 156 -6.61 2.49 8.67
CA LEU A 156 -7.35 3.61 8.13
C LEU A 156 -8.46 3.11 7.22
N ASP A 157 -9.69 3.52 7.50
CA ASP A 157 -10.82 3.27 6.61
C ASP A 157 -11.05 4.47 5.69
N ILE A 158 -11.10 4.21 4.39
CA ILE A 158 -11.45 5.19 3.38
C ILE A 158 -12.86 4.87 2.90
N LEU A 159 -13.76 5.81 3.09
CA LEU A 159 -15.16 5.65 2.71
C LEU A 159 -15.45 6.46 1.44
N ASN A 160 -16.41 5.96 0.64
CA ASN A 160 -16.99 6.70 -0.47
C ASN A 160 -15.99 7.10 -1.58
N LEU A 161 -15.16 6.16 -2.01
CA LEU A 161 -14.41 6.37 -3.24
C LEU A 161 -15.39 6.24 -4.43
N PRO A 162 -15.70 7.33 -5.14
CA PRO A 162 -16.60 7.25 -6.28
C PRO A 162 -15.93 6.46 -7.41
N ARG A 163 -16.75 5.70 -8.08
CA ARG A 163 -16.32 4.99 -9.29
C ARG A 163 -16.12 5.93 -10.46
#